data_3e6e16bee039c81c9e5cb92090d71d5e
#
_entry.id   3e6e16bee039c81c9e5cb92090d71d5e
#
_cell.length_a   1.000
_cell.length_b   1.000
_cell.length_c   1.000
_cell.angle_alpha   90.00
_cell.angle_beta   90.00
_cell.angle_gamma   90.00
#
_symmetry.space_group_name_H-M   'P 1'
#
loop_
_entity.id
_entity.type
_entity.pdbx_description
1 polymer ?
#
loop_
_entity_poly.entity_id
_entity_poly.type
_entity_poly.pdbx_seq_one_letter_code
_entity_poly.pdbx_strand_id
1 'polypeptide(L)'
;MKIKSILLCIFLLGSLTVAHAQEDASTVLQTAYTQAKKENKKVFVIFHASWCGWCKKMEKNMQSPSCKKLFDNNYVTTFLTVQESPKNKNLENPGAADLLAKYKASGVGIPFWVILDTDGTLLTDSFNSKGENLGCPATAEEVGEFVTKLKKTSKLTKAQLDVVSQVFTIKK
;
A
#
# COMPACT_ATOMS: atom_id res chain seq x y z
N MET A 1 37.23 -30.06 35.59
CA MET A 1 37.35 -28.76 34.88
C MET A 1 36.75 -28.70 33.47
N LYS A 2 36.18 -29.76 32.90
CA LYS A 2 35.69 -29.75 31.49
C LYS A 2 34.19 -29.43 31.31
N ILE A 3 33.37 -29.57 32.34
CA ILE A 3 31.91 -29.36 32.28
C ILE A 3 31.53 -27.86 32.34
N LYS A 4 32.30 -27.04 33.09
CA LYS A 4 32.04 -25.60 33.22
C LYS A 4 32.26 -24.82 31.89
N SER A 5 33.17 -25.28 31.02
CA SER A 5 33.45 -24.64 29.72
C SER A 5 32.37 -24.94 28.69
N ILE A 6 31.70 -26.09 28.74
CA ILE A 6 30.62 -26.48 27.84
C ILE A 6 29.34 -25.65 28.12
N LEU A 7 29.04 -25.41 29.42
CA LEU A 7 27.89 -24.57 29.79
C LEU A 7 28.04 -23.11 29.39
N LEU A 8 29.26 -22.57 29.32
CA LEU A 8 29.51 -21.20 28.87
C LEU A 8 29.29 -21.03 27.36
N CYS A 9 29.63 -22.06 26.57
CA CYS A 9 29.41 -22.02 25.11
C CYS A 9 27.93 -22.11 24.72
N ILE A 10 27.10 -22.80 25.50
CA ILE A 10 25.65 -22.91 25.24
C ILE A 10 24.94 -21.60 25.53
N PHE A 11 25.42 -20.80 26.47
CA PHE A 11 24.81 -19.51 26.82
C PHE A 11 25.11 -18.40 25.80
N LEU A 12 26.17 -18.54 25.00
CA LEU A 12 26.54 -17.58 23.93
C LEU A 12 25.79 -17.79 22.60
N LEU A 13 25.13 -18.94 22.44
CA LEU A 13 24.36 -19.26 21.22
C LEU A 13 22.89 -18.80 21.27
N GLY A 14 22.43 -18.25 22.41
CA GLY A 14 21.01 -17.96 22.68
C GLY A 14 20.50 -16.57 22.31
N SER A 15 21.29 -15.69 21.68
CA SER A 15 20.90 -14.28 21.50
C SER A 15 21.03 -13.75 20.06
N LEU A 16 20.72 -14.57 19.07
CA LEU A 16 20.46 -14.03 17.73
C LEU A 16 19.02 -13.49 17.69
N THR A 17 18.81 -12.30 18.24
CA THR A 17 17.61 -11.52 17.92
C THR A 17 17.70 -11.15 16.45
N VAL A 18 16.94 -11.84 15.61
CA VAL A 18 16.73 -11.44 14.23
C VAL A 18 15.92 -10.14 14.29
N ALA A 19 16.60 -9.00 14.18
CA ALA A 19 15.91 -7.75 13.95
C ALA A 19 15.22 -7.89 12.59
N HIS A 20 13.90 -8.06 12.58
CA HIS A 20 13.11 -7.95 11.36
C HIS A 20 13.14 -6.49 10.90
N ALA A 21 14.12 -6.14 10.06
CA ALA A 21 14.06 -4.92 9.30
C ALA A 21 12.88 -5.04 8.30
N GLN A 22 12.20 -3.94 8.05
CA GLN A 22 11.16 -3.89 7.02
C GLN A 22 11.78 -4.24 5.67
N GLU A 23 11.01 -4.93 4.84
CA GLU A 23 11.42 -5.30 3.49
C GLU A 23 11.62 -4.04 2.63
N ASP A 24 12.66 -4.02 1.82
CA ASP A 24 12.95 -2.93 0.90
C ASP A 24 11.81 -2.73 -0.10
N ALA A 25 11.46 -1.48 -0.40
CA ALA A 25 10.36 -1.13 -1.28
C ALA A 25 10.50 -1.75 -2.68
N SER A 26 11.72 -1.90 -3.18
CA SER A 26 11.99 -2.54 -4.48
C SER A 26 11.64 -4.02 -4.46
N THR A 27 11.94 -4.72 -3.38
CA THR A 27 11.62 -6.14 -3.19
C THR A 27 10.10 -6.34 -3.06
N VAL A 28 9.43 -5.51 -2.27
CA VAL A 28 7.96 -5.52 -2.14
C VAL A 28 7.30 -5.33 -3.51
N LEU A 29 7.78 -4.37 -4.30
CA LEU A 29 7.24 -4.12 -5.65
C LEU A 29 7.53 -5.28 -6.61
N GLN A 30 8.75 -5.83 -6.60
CA GLN A 30 9.10 -6.94 -7.48
C GLN A 30 8.23 -8.18 -7.21
N THR A 31 7.94 -8.45 -5.94
CA THR A 31 7.01 -9.51 -5.52
C THR A 31 5.61 -9.23 -6.06
N ALA A 32 5.12 -7.98 -5.89
CA ALA A 32 3.81 -7.56 -6.38
C ALA A 32 3.70 -7.65 -7.92
N TYR A 33 4.73 -7.22 -8.67
CA TYR A 33 4.75 -7.33 -10.13
C TYR A 33 4.71 -8.79 -10.60
N THR A 34 5.50 -9.64 -9.97
CA THR A 34 5.55 -11.07 -10.30
C THR A 34 4.19 -11.72 -10.10
N GLN A 35 3.55 -11.44 -8.96
CA GLN A 35 2.21 -11.94 -8.68
C GLN A 35 1.18 -11.37 -9.65
N ALA A 36 1.17 -10.06 -9.89
CA ALA A 36 0.24 -9.40 -10.79
C ALA A 36 0.34 -9.94 -12.22
N LYS A 37 1.55 -10.16 -12.71
CA LYS A 37 1.80 -10.77 -14.02
C LYS A 37 1.23 -12.19 -14.10
N LYS A 38 1.46 -13.03 -13.08
CA LYS A 38 0.92 -14.39 -13.00
C LYS A 38 -0.60 -14.42 -12.98
N GLU A 39 -1.22 -13.46 -12.29
CA GLU A 39 -2.67 -13.39 -12.08
C GLU A 39 -3.40 -12.50 -13.10
N ASN A 40 -2.69 -11.91 -14.06
CA ASN A 40 -3.22 -10.97 -15.05
C ASN A 40 -3.97 -9.79 -14.39
N LYS A 41 -3.34 -9.20 -13.39
CA LYS A 41 -3.81 -8.06 -12.60
C LYS A 41 -2.89 -6.86 -12.74
N LYS A 42 -3.30 -5.70 -12.19
CA LYS A 42 -2.45 -4.52 -12.00
C LYS A 42 -1.93 -4.48 -10.55
N VAL A 43 -0.94 -3.65 -10.29
CA VAL A 43 -0.41 -3.44 -8.92
C VAL A 43 -0.97 -2.15 -8.36
N PHE A 44 -1.63 -2.23 -7.20
CA PHE A 44 -2.14 -1.07 -6.46
C PHE A 44 -1.24 -0.84 -5.26
N VAL A 45 -0.38 0.16 -5.33
CA VAL A 45 0.57 0.52 -4.25
C VAL A 45 -0.03 1.62 -3.39
N ILE A 46 -0.08 1.41 -2.08
CA ILE A 46 -0.59 2.39 -1.11
C ILE A 46 0.54 2.77 -0.16
N PHE A 47 0.91 4.04 -0.17
CA PHE A 47 1.83 4.62 0.80
C PHE A 47 1.04 5.02 2.04
N HIS A 48 1.46 4.51 3.19
CA HIS A 48 0.74 4.66 4.45
C HIS A 48 1.69 4.80 5.65
N ALA A 49 1.13 5.06 6.83
CA ALA A 49 1.84 5.02 8.10
C ALA A 49 0.98 4.41 9.21
N SER A 50 1.59 3.93 10.26
CA SER A 50 0.91 3.27 11.38
C SER A 50 -0.09 4.19 12.10
N TRP A 51 0.20 5.48 12.16
CA TRP A 51 -0.62 6.52 12.78
C TRP A 51 -1.76 7.05 11.88
N CYS A 52 -1.75 6.71 10.57
CA CYS A 52 -2.63 7.31 9.56
C CYS A 52 -4.07 6.77 9.63
N GLY A 53 -4.99 7.54 10.18
CA GLY A 53 -6.41 7.17 10.27
C GLY A 53 -7.11 7.02 8.91
N TRP A 54 -6.82 7.91 7.95
CA TRP A 54 -7.36 7.83 6.59
C TRP A 54 -6.83 6.64 5.80
N CYS A 55 -5.59 6.20 6.05
CA CYS A 55 -5.04 5.00 5.46
C CYS A 55 -5.81 3.75 5.93
N LYS A 56 -6.06 3.65 7.24
CA LYS A 56 -6.90 2.58 7.83
C LYS A 56 -8.33 2.60 7.28
N LYS A 57 -8.89 3.81 7.05
CA LYS A 57 -10.23 3.96 6.45
C LYS A 57 -10.24 3.44 5.02
N MET A 58 -9.24 3.78 4.21
CA MET A 58 -9.12 3.30 2.84
C MET A 58 -9.02 1.78 2.80
N GLU A 59 -8.12 1.19 3.58
CA GLU A 59 -7.97 -0.26 3.70
C GLU A 59 -9.29 -0.92 4.11
N LYS A 60 -9.96 -0.40 5.15
CA LYS A 60 -11.26 -0.90 5.60
C LYS A 60 -12.32 -0.87 4.48
N ASN A 61 -12.37 0.20 3.69
CA ASN A 61 -13.30 0.31 2.57
C ASN A 61 -12.98 -0.73 1.48
N MET A 62 -11.71 -0.87 1.10
CA MET A 62 -11.27 -1.87 0.11
C MET A 62 -11.53 -3.30 0.58
N GLN A 63 -11.33 -3.59 1.87
CA GLN A 63 -11.54 -4.90 2.49
C GLN A 63 -12.99 -5.17 2.92
N SER A 64 -13.92 -4.22 2.71
CA SER A 64 -15.33 -4.44 3.02
C SER A 64 -15.89 -5.64 2.24
N PRO A 65 -16.91 -6.37 2.77
CA PRO A 65 -17.49 -7.53 2.09
C PRO A 65 -17.94 -7.23 0.65
N SER A 66 -18.38 -5.99 0.39
CA SER A 66 -18.85 -5.55 -0.93
C SER A 66 -17.71 -5.24 -1.91
N CYS A 67 -16.57 -4.77 -1.41
CA CYS A 67 -15.45 -4.30 -2.26
C CYS A 67 -14.31 -5.31 -2.38
N LYS A 68 -14.07 -6.13 -1.35
CA LYS A 68 -12.88 -6.97 -1.29
C LYS A 68 -12.63 -7.77 -2.58
N LYS A 69 -13.63 -8.52 -3.04
CA LYS A 69 -13.50 -9.30 -4.27
C LYS A 69 -13.31 -8.43 -5.51
N LEU A 70 -13.83 -7.20 -5.52
CA LEU A 70 -13.68 -6.28 -6.65
C LEU A 70 -12.22 -5.82 -6.78
N PHE A 71 -11.58 -5.48 -5.65
CA PHE A 71 -10.17 -5.14 -5.64
C PHE A 71 -9.29 -6.37 -5.87
N ASP A 72 -9.49 -7.45 -5.15
CA ASP A 72 -8.68 -8.67 -5.26
C ASP A 72 -8.66 -9.26 -6.67
N ASN A 73 -9.78 -9.19 -7.41
CA ASN A 73 -9.85 -9.72 -8.76
C ASN A 73 -9.14 -8.86 -9.81
N ASN A 74 -8.86 -7.59 -9.51
CA ASN A 74 -8.28 -6.66 -10.48
C ASN A 74 -6.86 -6.22 -10.12
N TYR A 75 -6.50 -6.28 -8.84
CA TYR A 75 -5.25 -5.73 -8.34
C TYR A 75 -4.53 -6.70 -7.40
N VAL A 76 -3.22 -6.68 -7.45
CA VAL A 76 -2.35 -7.06 -6.33
C VAL A 76 -2.14 -5.78 -5.53
N THR A 77 -2.77 -5.68 -4.36
CA THR A 77 -2.63 -4.52 -3.49
C THR A 77 -1.43 -4.73 -2.57
N THR A 78 -0.54 -3.76 -2.53
CA THR A 78 0.62 -3.76 -1.64
C THR A 78 0.76 -2.42 -0.92
N PHE A 79 1.40 -2.45 0.25
CA PHE A 79 1.57 -1.29 1.11
C PHE A 79 3.04 -0.98 1.28
N LEU A 80 3.37 0.31 1.29
CA LEU A 80 4.69 0.82 1.60
C LEU A 80 4.58 1.83 2.74
N THR A 81 5.24 1.53 3.84
CA THR A 81 5.23 2.39 5.02
C THR A 81 6.19 3.55 4.84
N VAL A 82 5.69 4.76 5.03
CA VAL A 82 6.41 6.04 4.91
C VAL A 82 5.95 7.00 6.01
N GLN A 83 6.68 8.10 6.20
CA GLN A 83 6.27 9.23 7.06
C GLN A 83 5.93 8.82 8.51
N GLU A 84 6.61 7.80 9.02
CA GLU A 84 6.47 7.39 10.41
C GLU A 84 7.06 8.42 11.38
N SER A 85 6.54 8.45 12.59
CA SER A 85 7.12 9.27 13.65
C SER A 85 8.57 8.85 13.93
N PRO A 86 9.42 9.75 14.50
CA PRO A 86 10.82 9.42 14.81
C PRO A 86 11.00 8.12 15.61
N LYS A 87 10.04 7.80 16.49
CA LYS A 87 10.07 6.58 17.29
C LYS A 87 9.87 5.29 16.48
N ASN A 88 9.19 5.40 15.35
CA ASN A 88 8.73 4.27 14.54
C ASN A 88 9.40 4.24 13.15
N LYS A 89 10.50 4.95 12.97
CA LYS A 89 11.23 4.97 11.70
C LYS A 89 11.65 3.59 11.20
N ASN A 90 11.87 2.66 12.12
CA ASN A 90 12.15 1.27 11.80
C ASN A 90 10.98 0.52 11.13
N LEU A 91 9.78 1.09 11.12
CA LEU A 91 8.61 0.54 10.40
C LEU A 91 8.56 0.97 8.94
N GLU A 92 9.34 1.97 8.52
CA GLU A 92 9.37 2.41 7.13
C GLU A 92 10.07 1.38 6.23
N ASN A 93 9.52 1.16 5.04
CA ASN A 93 10.20 0.35 4.05
C ASN A 93 11.38 1.15 3.46
N PRO A 94 12.62 0.64 3.52
CA PRO A 94 13.75 1.31 2.87
C PRO A 94 13.45 1.59 1.40
N GLY A 95 13.80 2.80 0.92
CA GLY A 95 13.52 3.23 -0.46
C GLY A 95 12.08 3.68 -0.76
N ALA A 96 11.12 3.50 0.17
CA ALA A 96 9.73 3.92 -0.08
C ALA A 96 9.57 5.44 -0.18
N ALA A 97 10.33 6.21 0.61
CA ALA A 97 10.32 7.67 0.53
C ALA A 97 10.86 8.18 -0.81
N ASP A 98 11.91 7.54 -1.34
CA ASP A 98 12.48 7.88 -2.66
C ASP A 98 11.49 7.56 -3.78
N LEU A 99 10.78 6.45 -3.65
CA LEU A 99 9.72 6.07 -4.58
C LEU A 99 8.56 7.08 -4.54
N LEU A 100 8.15 7.53 -3.36
CA LEU A 100 7.15 8.58 -3.20
C LEU A 100 7.60 9.89 -3.88
N ALA A 101 8.88 10.25 -3.74
CA ALA A 101 9.47 11.39 -4.43
C ALA A 101 9.47 11.25 -5.95
N LYS A 102 9.74 10.05 -6.47
CA LYS A 102 9.65 9.74 -7.91
C LYS A 102 8.26 10.03 -8.47
N TYR A 103 7.21 9.81 -7.69
CA TYR A 103 5.82 10.15 -8.07
C TYR A 103 5.45 11.60 -7.74
N LYS A 104 6.42 12.48 -7.42
CA LYS A 104 6.22 13.89 -7.08
C LYS A 104 5.31 14.10 -5.86
N ALA A 105 5.27 13.13 -4.96
CA ALA A 105 4.42 13.11 -3.78
C ALA A 105 5.18 13.34 -2.46
N SER A 106 6.43 13.84 -2.51
CA SER A 106 7.15 14.28 -1.33
C SER A 106 6.39 15.38 -0.61
N GLY A 107 6.11 15.21 0.69
CA GLY A 107 5.36 16.19 1.47
C GLY A 107 3.85 16.21 1.23
N VAL A 108 3.34 15.36 0.35
CA VAL A 108 1.90 15.15 0.15
C VAL A 108 1.35 14.30 1.30
N GLY A 109 0.09 14.53 1.68
CA GLY A 109 -0.58 13.73 2.71
C GLY A 109 -0.77 12.26 2.31
N ILE A 110 -0.91 11.41 3.31
CA ILE A 110 -1.18 9.97 3.11
C ILE A 110 -2.60 9.60 3.55
N PRO A 111 -3.23 8.55 2.94
CA PRO A 111 -2.63 7.68 1.95
C PRO A 111 -2.33 8.41 0.64
N PHE A 112 -1.20 8.12 0.04
CA PHE A 112 -0.96 8.36 -1.38
C PHE A 112 -0.94 7.01 -2.08
N TRP A 113 -1.41 6.92 -3.31
CA TRP A 113 -1.44 5.64 -4.01
C TRP A 113 -1.17 5.80 -5.50
N VAL A 114 -0.63 4.73 -6.07
CA VAL A 114 -0.43 4.61 -7.50
C VAL A 114 -0.94 3.26 -7.99
N ILE A 115 -1.40 3.21 -9.24
CA ILE A 115 -1.71 1.97 -9.94
C ILE A 115 -0.69 1.81 -11.06
N LEU A 116 0.01 0.66 -11.04
CA LEU A 116 1.10 0.34 -11.95
C LEU A 116 0.74 -0.85 -12.82
N ASP A 117 1.33 -0.90 -14.00
CA ASP A 117 1.37 -2.12 -14.80
C ASP A 117 2.37 -3.12 -14.20
N THR A 118 2.40 -4.33 -14.71
CA THR A 118 3.27 -5.41 -14.26
C THR A 118 4.75 -5.20 -14.58
N ASP A 119 5.09 -4.22 -15.41
CA ASP A 119 6.44 -3.76 -15.73
C ASP A 119 6.87 -2.51 -14.93
N GLY A 120 6.00 -2.03 -14.01
CA GLY A 120 6.24 -0.83 -13.21
C GLY A 120 5.84 0.49 -13.89
N THR A 121 5.24 0.44 -15.08
CA THR A 121 4.72 1.63 -15.76
C THR A 121 3.56 2.23 -14.94
N LEU A 122 3.63 3.53 -14.65
CA LEU A 122 2.57 4.27 -13.95
C LEU A 122 1.33 4.39 -14.87
N LEU A 123 0.21 3.83 -14.44
CA LEU A 123 -1.07 3.94 -15.12
C LEU A 123 -1.88 5.13 -14.62
N THR A 124 -1.88 5.33 -13.31
CA THR A 124 -2.51 6.48 -12.64
C THR A 124 -2.02 6.59 -11.20
N ASP A 125 -2.24 7.73 -10.59
CA ASP A 125 -1.92 8.04 -9.19
C ASP A 125 -3.12 8.62 -8.45
N SER A 126 -2.93 9.00 -7.18
CA SER A 126 -3.98 9.59 -6.36
C SER A 126 -4.16 11.11 -6.53
N PHE A 127 -3.43 11.77 -7.41
CA PHE A 127 -3.71 13.18 -7.69
C PHE A 127 -5.02 13.34 -8.46
N ASN A 128 -5.83 14.30 -8.04
CA ASN A 128 -7.05 14.70 -8.74
C ASN A 128 -6.71 15.57 -9.97
N SER A 129 -7.74 16.00 -10.68
CA SER A 129 -7.62 16.87 -11.87
C SER A 129 -6.99 18.24 -11.55
N LYS A 130 -6.96 18.66 -10.28
CA LYS A 130 -6.36 19.91 -9.80
C LYS A 130 -4.94 19.73 -9.27
N GLY A 131 -4.40 18.49 -9.26
CA GLY A 131 -3.08 18.18 -8.71
C GLY A 131 -3.07 18.00 -7.18
N GLU A 132 -4.22 17.85 -6.54
CA GLU A 132 -4.35 17.59 -5.12
C GLU A 132 -4.47 16.09 -4.86
N ASN A 133 -3.94 15.61 -3.72
CA ASN A 133 -4.04 14.19 -3.36
C ASN A 133 -5.48 13.84 -2.93
N LEU A 134 -6.11 12.89 -3.62
CA LEU A 134 -7.41 12.32 -3.23
C LEU A 134 -7.32 11.58 -1.89
N GLY A 135 -6.15 11.06 -1.53
CA GLY A 135 -6.00 10.28 -0.32
C GLY A 135 -6.95 9.09 -0.27
N CYS A 136 -7.72 8.98 0.82
CA CYS A 136 -8.89 8.11 0.91
C CYS A 136 -10.12 8.90 0.46
N PRO A 137 -10.63 8.72 -0.74
CA PRO A 137 -11.78 9.47 -1.25
C PRO A 137 -13.00 9.33 -0.33
N ALA A 138 -13.70 10.44 -0.11
CA ALA A 138 -14.79 10.50 0.86
C ALA A 138 -16.00 11.31 0.36
N THR A 139 -15.76 12.38 -0.38
CA THR A 139 -16.82 13.19 -0.99
C THR A 139 -17.27 12.58 -2.32
N ALA A 140 -18.44 12.96 -2.80
CA ALA A 140 -18.94 12.47 -4.10
C ALA A 140 -18.00 12.85 -5.27
N GLU A 141 -17.37 14.02 -5.22
CA GLU A 141 -16.40 14.50 -6.23
C GLU A 141 -15.13 13.63 -6.21
N GLU A 142 -14.50 13.48 -5.05
CA GLU A 142 -13.29 12.66 -4.89
C GLU A 142 -13.53 11.19 -5.29
N VAL A 143 -14.65 10.61 -4.86
CA VAL A 143 -15.04 9.24 -5.20
C VAL A 143 -15.31 9.11 -6.69
N GLY A 144 -15.90 10.10 -7.33
CA GLY A 144 -16.11 10.12 -8.78
C GLY A 144 -14.79 10.08 -9.56
N GLU A 145 -13.78 10.84 -9.15
CA GLU A 145 -12.45 10.79 -9.75
C GLU A 145 -11.76 9.44 -9.51
N PHE A 146 -11.83 8.92 -8.28
CA PHE A 146 -11.29 7.61 -7.93
C PHE A 146 -11.90 6.50 -8.80
N VAL A 147 -13.21 6.44 -8.89
CA VAL A 147 -13.94 5.46 -9.72
C VAL A 147 -13.55 5.58 -11.19
N THR A 148 -13.34 6.80 -11.69
CA THR A 148 -12.85 7.03 -13.05
C THR A 148 -11.47 6.42 -13.28
N LYS A 149 -10.56 6.54 -12.31
CA LYS A 149 -9.22 5.92 -12.34
C LYS A 149 -9.30 4.39 -12.28
N LEU A 150 -10.17 3.84 -11.42
CA LEU A 150 -10.42 2.40 -11.37
C LEU A 150 -10.98 1.86 -12.68
N LYS A 151 -11.93 2.57 -13.31
CA LYS A 151 -12.49 2.19 -14.62
C LYS A 151 -11.42 2.07 -15.71
N LYS A 152 -10.41 2.93 -15.69
CA LYS A 152 -9.30 2.92 -16.66
C LYS A 152 -8.29 1.80 -16.43
N THR A 153 -8.18 1.30 -15.20
CA THR A 153 -7.11 0.39 -14.79
C THR A 153 -7.58 -1.01 -14.41
N SER A 154 -8.88 -1.28 -14.53
CA SER A 154 -9.49 -2.56 -14.15
C SER A 154 -10.53 -3.04 -15.16
N LYS A 155 -11.04 -4.25 -14.93
CA LYS A 155 -12.16 -4.84 -15.67
C LYS A 155 -13.50 -4.67 -14.94
N LEU A 156 -13.58 -3.74 -13.99
CA LEU A 156 -14.80 -3.49 -13.21
C LEU A 156 -15.93 -2.97 -14.12
N THR A 157 -17.08 -3.61 -14.00
CA THR A 157 -18.31 -3.17 -14.66
C THR A 157 -18.86 -1.89 -14.01
N LYS A 158 -19.77 -1.19 -14.69
CA LYS A 158 -20.43 -0.01 -14.12
C LYS A 158 -21.09 -0.34 -12.77
N ALA A 159 -21.83 -1.43 -12.68
CA ALA A 159 -22.49 -1.83 -11.43
C ALA A 159 -21.49 -2.07 -10.28
N GLN A 160 -20.32 -2.67 -10.57
CA GLN A 160 -19.27 -2.86 -9.58
C GLN A 160 -18.61 -1.54 -9.15
N LEU A 161 -18.41 -0.62 -10.07
CA LEU A 161 -17.92 0.73 -9.78
C LEU A 161 -18.92 1.53 -8.95
N ASP A 162 -20.22 1.36 -9.17
CA ASP A 162 -21.28 1.96 -8.36
C ASP A 162 -21.24 1.43 -6.90
N VAL A 163 -20.94 0.14 -6.70
CA VAL A 163 -20.71 -0.44 -5.36
C VAL A 163 -19.51 0.21 -4.67
N VAL A 164 -18.39 0.36 -5.38
CA VAL A 164 -17.21 1.06 -4.82
C VAL A 164 -17.58 2.49 -4.43
N SER A 165 -18.30 3.20 -5.32
CA SER A 165 -18.76 4.57 -5.05
C SER A 165 -19.59 4.65 -3.76
N GLN A 166 -20.54 3.73 -3.57
CA GLN A 166 -21.39 3.70 -2.37
C GLN A 166 -20.61 3.43 -1.07
N VAL A 167 -19.59 2.57 -1.12
CA VAL A 167 -18.78 2.21 0.06
C VAL A 167 -17.82 3.34 0.45
N PHE A 168 -17.26 4.04 -0.53
CA PHE A 168 -16.29 5.10 -0.27
C PHE A 168 -16.94 6.44 0.09
N THR A 169 -18.11 6.74 -0.47
CA THR A 169 -18.81 8.01 -0.16
C THR A 169 -19.31 8.03 1.27
N ILE A 170 -18.86 9.02 2.04
CA ILE A 170 -19.38 9.26 3.40
C ILE A 170 -20.79 9.85 3.28
N LYS A 171 -21.77 9.12 3.79
CA LYS A 171 -23.14 9.66 3.94
C LYS A 171 -23.12 10.70 5.06
N LYS A 172 -23.57 11.90 4.75
CA LYS A 172 -23.82 12.94 5.76
C LYS A 172 -25.03 12.58 6.60
#